data_7b51924554704a264b4ea3c7615c033e
#
_entry.id   7b51924554704a264b4ea3c7615c033e
#
_cell.length_a   1.000
_cell.length_b   1.000
_cell.length_c   1.000
_cell.angle_alpha   90.00
_cell.angle_beta   90.00
_cell.angle_gamma   90.00
#
_symmetry.space_group_name_H-M   'P 1'
#
loop_
_entity.id
_entity.type
_entity.pdbx_description
1 polymer ?
#
loop_
_entity_poly.entity_id
_entity_poly.type
_entity_poly.pdbx_seq_one_letter_code
_entity_poly.pdbx_strand_id
1 'polypeptide(L)'
;AYGYLNFTYRLYTFPWIKFDNFEQVLNNFYASYFAGSLLIPKNKIVDELKKIFSKDEFCASDFKSLLSKYNASPETVYQRLTNILPHDFNIKNLFFLRFSYDKKTDDYALNKELHLAKEQSPSANETNEHYCRRWVSLKVFKDSIANSSEHEFDAQISNYPDDEQKYLVLASATKDPFKDHVYRSISIGIGIDAQLSKKVKFINDENIKKFDVGITCETCSIQDCEVRQAPPKVLDKELKEKETADAVEKLIKRYS
;
A
#
# COMPACT_ATOMS: atom_id res chain seq x y z
N ALA A 1 -14.65 21.40 11.66
CA ALA A 1 -15.57 22.35 11.02
C ALA A 1 -16.91 21.67 10.66
N TYR A 2 -16.89 20.67 9.76
CA TYR A 2 -18.13 19.99 9.36
C TYR A 2 -18.86 19.35 10.55
N GLY A 3 -18.15 18.66 11.41
CA GLY A 3 -18.75 18.06 12.59
C GLY A 3 -19.29 19.10 13.58
N TYR A 4 -18.60 20.23 13.75
CA TYR A 4 -19.08 21.31 14.62
C TYR A 4 -20.38 21.94 14.11
N LEU A 5 -20.50 22.09 12.79
CA LEU A 5 -21.67 22.70 12.18
C LEU A 5 -22.92 21.80 12.15
N ASN A 6 -22.71 20.50 12.03
CA ASN A 6 -23.78 19.55 11.75
C ASN A 6 -24.01 18.49 12.83
N PHE A 7 -23.05 18.28 13.74
CA PHE A 7 -23.08 17.19 14.70
C PHE A 7 -22.63 17.60 16.08
N THR A 8 -23.27 17.02 17.06
CA THR A 8 -22.93 17.13 18.49
C THR A 8 -21.95 16.07 18.95
N TYR A 9 -21.51 15.18 18.04
CA TYR A 9 -20.66 14.05 18.36
C TYR A 9 -19.17 14.34 18.14
N ARG A 10 -18.32 13.49 18.73
CA ARG A 10 -16.87 13.61 18.61
C ARG A 10 -16.39 13.38 17.18
N LEU A 11 -15.42 14.19 16.77
CA LEU A 11 -14.92 14.27 15.39
C LEU A 11 -13.66 13.46 15.14
N TYR A 12 -13.08 12.86 16.16
CA TYR A 12 -11.78 12.19 16.07
C TYR A 12 -11.91 10.72 16.34
N THR A 13 -11.20 9.91 15.57
CA THR A 13 -10.94 8.52 15.88
C THR A 13 -9.61 8.42 16.61
N PHE A 14 -9.64 8.36 17.91
CA PHE A 14 -8.52 7.85 18.68
C PHE A 14 -8.71 6.35 18.94
N PRO A 15 -7.65 5.56 19.15
CA PRO A 15 -7.77 4.12 19.40
C PRO A 15 -8.69 3.74 20.57
N TRP A 16 -8.91 4.66 21.51
CA TRP A 16 -9.77 4.49 22.68
C TRP A 16 -11.21 4.98 22.49
N ILE A 17 -11.55 5.55 21.32
CA ILE A 17 -12.92 5.95 21.04
C ILE A 17 -13.67 4.75 20.48
N LYS A 18 -14.70 4.35 21.20
CA LYS A 18 -15.66 3.36 20.72
C LYS A 18 -16.83 4.10 20.07
N PHE A 19 -17.33 3.55 18.99
CA PHE A 19 -18.55 3.99 18.34
C PHE A 19 -19.67 3.06 18.77
N ASP A 20 -20.79 3.64 19.19
CA ASP A 20 -21.95 2.89 19.66
C ASP A 20 -22.85 2.43 18.50
N ASN A 21 -22.77 3.10 17.37
CA ASN A 21 -23.59 2.80 16.20
C ASN A 21 -22.93 3.26 14.90
N PHE A 22 -23.48 2.78 13.78
CA PHE A 22 -22.98 3.09 12.44
C PHE A 22 -23.08 4.58 12.08
N GLU A 23 -24.09 5.29 12.58
CA GLU A 23 -24.26 6.72 12.34
C GLU A 23 -23.07 7.54 12.86
N GLN A 24 -22.58 7.21 14.05
CA GLN A 24 -21.39 7.86 14.62
C GLN A 24 -20.14 7.61 13.76
N VAL A 25 -19.97 6.39 13.26
CA VAL A 25 -18.87 6.06 12.32
C VAL A 25 -18.98 6.88 11.06
N LEU A 26 -20.17 6.97 10.47
CA LEU A 26 -20.42 7.69 9.23
C LEU A 26 -20.21 9.20 9.42
N ASN A 27 -20.67 9.77 10.51
CA ASN A 27 -20.49 11.18 10.84
C ASN A 27 -18.99 11.52 11.02
N ASN A 28 -18.24 10.64 11.67
CA ASN A 28 -16.79 10.82 11.80
C ASN A 28 -16.08 10.74 10.45
N PHE A 29 -16.52 9.82 9.58
CA PHE A 29 -16.01 9.72 8.21
C PHE A 29 -16.28 11.00 7.43
N TYR A 30 -17.51 11.53 7.44
CA TYR A 30 -17.85 12.77 6.75
C TYR A 30 -17.06 13.97 7.28
N ALA A 31 -16.90 14.07 8.59
CA ALA A 31 -16.12 15.14 9.20
C ALA A 31 -14.64 15.09 8.76
N SER A 32 -14.06 13.90 8.75
CA SER A 32 -12.67 13.67 8.31
C SER A 32 -12.51 13.96 6.81
N TYR A 33 -13.45 13.50 5.99
CA TYR A 33 -13.47 13.76 4.55
C TYR A 33 -13.57 15.26 4.24
N PHE A 34 -14.48 15.95 4.93
CA PHE A 34 -14.65 17.40 4.77
C PHE A 34 -13.40 18.18 5.18
N ALA A 35 -12.80 17.84 6.32
CA ALA A 35 -11.55 18.44 6.78
C ALA A 35 -10.42 18.24 5.76
N GLY A 36 -10.24 17.01 5.27
CA GLY A 36 -9.28 16.70 4.22
C GLY A 36 -9.55 17.49 2.92
N SER A 37 -10.82 17.70 2.58
CA SER A 37 -11.21 18.47 1.38
C SER A 37 -10.90 19.96 1.50
N LEU A 38 -10.98 20.52 2.70
CA LEU A 38 -10.58 21.91 2.97
C LEU A 38 -9.05 22.08 2.90
N LEU A 39 -8.30 21.15 3.48
CA LEU A 39 -6.84 21.17 3.47
C LEU A 39 -6.29 20.94 2.06
N ILE A 40 -6.91 20.03 1.30
CA ILE A 40 -6.48 19.59 -0.03
C ILE A 40 -7.62 19.80 -1.03
N PRO A 41 -7.77 21.03 -1.56
CA PRO A 41 -8.85 21.35 -2.50
C PRO A 41 -8.75 20.51 -3.78
N LYS A 42 -9.87 19.90 -4.17
CA LYS A 42 -9.97 18.97 -5.29
C LYS A 42 -9.31 19.49 -6.56
N ASN A 43 -9.69 20.68 -7.02
CA ASN A 43 -9.21 21.21 -8.29
C ASN A 43 -7.69 21.37 -8.31
N LYS A 44 -7.10 21.82 -7.19
CA LYS A 44 -5.66 22.02 -7.09
C LYS A 44 -4.89 20.69 -7.20
N ILE A 45 -5.30 19.67 -6.44
CA ILE A 45 -4.59 18.39 -6.48
C ILE A 45 -4.82 17.65 -7.81
N VAL A 46 -6.01 17.76 -8.41
CA VAL A 46 -6.29 17.20 -9.75
C VAL A 46 -5.38 17.82 -10.80
N ASP A 47 -5.21 19.15 -10.80
CA ASP A 47 -4.34 19.83 -11.75
C ASP A 47 -2.87 19.47 -11.57
N GLU A 48 -2.41 19.30 -10.31
CA GLU A 48 -1.04 18.81 -10.03
C GLU A 48 -0.84 17.38 -10.53
N LEU A 49 -1.78 16.47 -10.23
CA LEU A 49 -1.70 15.09 -10.72
C LEU A 49 -1.72 15.01 -12.24
N LYS A 50 -2.52 15.81 -12.94
CA LYS A 50 -2.50 15.89 -14.39
C LYS A 50 -1.12 16.27 -14.93
N LYS A 51 -0.47 17.27 -14.30
CA LYS A 51 0.89 17.67 -14.67
C LYS A 51 1.90 16.55 -14.46
N ILE A 52 1.84 15.87 -13.30
CA ILE A 52 2.74 14.76 -12.97
C ILE A 52 2.51 13.61 -13.95
N PHE A 53 1.26 13.19 -14.16
CA PHE A 53 0.91 12.05 -15.02
C PHE A 53 1.19 12.28 -16.51
N SER A 54 1.29 13.56 -16.94
CA SER A 54 1.61 13.92 -18.32
C SER A 54 3.10 13.92 -18.64
N LYS A 55 3.98 13.75 -17.64
CA LYS A 55 5.42 13.65 -17.85
C LYS A 55 5.79 12.29 -18.42
N ASP A 56 6.77 12.27 -19.32
CA ASP A 56 7.26 11.02 -19.92
C ASP A 56 8.23 10.28 -18.99
N GLU A 57 8.86 11.01 -18.05
CA GLU A 57 9.81 10.48 -17.08
C GLU A 57 9.25 10.54 -15.66
N PHE A 58 9.51 9.52 -14.87
CA PHE A 58 9.19 9.47 -13.44
C PHE A 58 10.15 10.35 -12.65
N CYS A 59 9.60 11.21 -11.81
CA CYS A 59 10.40 12.04 -10.92
C CYS A 59 9.85 11.98 -9.48
N ALA A 60 10.61 11.35 -8.58
CA ALA A 60 10.23 11.24 -7.17
C ALA A 60 10.06 12.59 -6.49
N SER A 61 10.81 13.64 -6.92
CA SER A 61 10.67 15.00 -6.38
C SER A 61 9.32 15.65 -6.67
N ASP A 62 8.65 15.25 -7.75
CA ASP A 62 7.30 15.75 -8.06
C ASP A 62 6.29 15.29 -6.99
N PHE A 63 6.38 14.02 -6.62
CA PHE A 63 5.52 13.46 -5.57
C PHE A 63 5.90 14.00 -4.18
N LYS A 64 7.20 14.11 -3.87
CA LYS A 64 7.66 14.77 -2.62
C LYS A 64 7.13 16.20 -2.55
N SER A 65 7.16 16.95 -3.65
CA SER A 65 6.62 18.31 -3.74
C SER A 65 5.10 18.34 -3.59
N LEU A 66 4.39 17.37 -4.19
CA LEU A 66 2.95 17.23 -4.02
C LEU A 66 2.57 16.99 -2.56
N LEU A 67 3.29 16.06 -1.89
CA LEU A 67 3.03 15.71 -0.49
C LEU A 67 3.31 16.86 0.47
N SER A 68 4.34 17.67 0.21
CA SER A 68 4.73 18.82 1.04
C SER A 68 3.95 20.10 0.74
N LYS A 69 3.24 20.17 -0.39
CA LYS A 69 2.53 21.37 -0.86
C LYS A 69 1.37 21.78 0.04
N TYR A 70 0.73 20.80 0.66
CA TYR A 70 -0.43 21.02 1.52
C TYR A 70 -0.01 20.98 2.98
N ASN A 71 -0.61 21.81 3.82
CA ASN A 71 -0.40 21.72 5.27
C ASN A 71 -1.18 20.53 5.84
N ALA A 72 -0.82 19.34 5.37
CA ALA A 72 -1.46 18.07 5.67
C ALA A 72 -0.41 16.96 5.78
N SER A 73 -0.68 15.95 6.61
CA SER A 73 0.20 14.78 6.68
C SER A 73 0.18 13.99 5.36
N PRO A 74 1.25 13.25 5.04
CA PRO A 74 1.22 12.34 3.88
C PRO A 74 0.02 11.39 3.91
N GLU A 75 -0.36 10.88 5.08
CA GLU A 75 -1.57 10.03 5.22
C GLU A 75 -2.82 10.74 4.72
N THR A 76 -3.01 12.02 5.06
CA THR A 76 -4.16 12.80 4.61
C THR A 76 -4.16 12.97 3.09
N VAL A 77 -2.99 13.21 2.49
CA VAL A 77 -2.85 13.33 1.03
C VAL A 77 -3.19 11.99 0.36
N TYR A 78 -2.61 10.89 0.81
CA TYR A 78 -2.89 9.56 0.24
C TYR A 78 -4.37 9.16 0.40
N GLN A 79 -4.98 9.42 1.55
CA GLN A 79 -6.43 9.22 1.73
C GLN A 79 -7.26 10.09 0.78
N ARG A 80 -6.80 11.31 0.49
CA ARG A 80 -7.47 12.16 -0.50
C ARG A 80 -7.35 11.57 -1.90
N LEU A 81 -6.20 10.97 -2.25
CA LEU A 81 -5.99 10.30 -3.53
C LEU A 81 -6.93 9.11 -3.72
N THR A 82 -7.27 8.35 -2.67
CA THR A 82 -8.22 7.23 -2.79
C THR A 82 -9.61 7.63 -3.25
N ASN A 83 -9.97 8.90 -3.08
CA ASN A 83 -11.23 9.45 -3.58
C ASN A 83 -11.08 10.11 -4.97
N ILE A 84 -9.97 10.82 -5.19
CA ILE A 84 -9.74 11.57 -6.41
C ILE A 84 -9.42 10.68 -7.61
N LEU A 85 -8.57 9.67 -7.41
CA LEU A 85 -8.16 8.77 -8.50
C LEU A 85 -9.34 8.04 -9.14
N PRO A 86 -10.28 7.45 -8.38
CA PRO A 86 -11.46 6.82 -8.98
C PRO A 86 -12.40 7.81 -9.65
N HIS A 87 -12.65 8.96 -9.01
CA HIS A 87 -13.68 9.90 -9.44
C HIS A 87 -13.23 10.75 -10.62
N ASP A 88 -12.03 11.33 -10.54
CA ASP A 88 -11.58 12.34 -11.51
C ASP A 88 -10.67 11.75 -12.60
N PHE A 89 -10.03 10.61 -12.33
CA PHE A 89 -9.17 9.91 -13.28
C PHE A 89 -9.72 8.57 -13.74
N ASN A 90 -10.88 8.12 -13.20
CA ASN A 90 -11.44 6.79 -13.46
C ASN A 90 -10.42 5.66 -13.25
N ILE A 91 -9.58 5.79 -12.22
CA ILE A 91 -8.62 4.78 -11.76
C ILE A 91 -9.26 4.09 -10.56
N LYS A 92 -9.88 2.93 -10.78
CA LYS A 92 -10.71 2.24 -9.78
C LYS A 92 -10.00 1.07 -9.10
N ASN A 93 -9.01 0.47 -9.78
CA ASN A 93 -8.21 -0.62 -9.21
C ASN A 93 -7.09 -0.01 -8.37
N LEU A 94 -7.32 0.13 -7.06
CA LEU A 94 -6.34 0.65 -6.14
C LEU A 94 -6.50 0.08 -4.73
N PHE A 95 -5.41 0.06 -3.99
CA PHE A 95 -5.40 -0.20 -2.57
C PHE A 95 -4.64 0.88 -1.80
N PHE A 96 -4.97 1.03 -0.53
CA PHE A 96 -4.27 1.89 0.42
C PHE A 96 -3.87 1.06 1.63
N LEU A 97 -2.60 1.15 2.04
CA LEU A 97 -2.07 0.47 3.21
C LEU A 97 -1.37 1.47 4.14
N ARG A 98 -1.52 1.26 5.45
CA ARG A 98 -0.75 1.94 6.47
C ARG A 98 -0.08 0.93 7.39
N PHE A 99 1.25 0.93 7.37
CA PHE A 99 2.07 0.14 8.27
C PHE A 99 2.63 0.99 9.40
N SER A 100 2.90 0.36 10.53
CA SER A 100 3.83 0.83 11.54
C SER A 100 5.02 -0.11 11.63
N TYR A 101 6.16 0.45 11.95
CA TYR A 101 7.39 -0.27 12.24
C TYR A 101 7.94 0.17 13.58
N ASP A 102 8.14 -0.77 14.49
CA ASP A 102 8.79 -0.55 15.77
C ASP A 102 10.27 -0.96 15.67
N LYS A 103 11.17 0.05 15.73
CA LYS A 103 12.62 -0.17 15.62
C LYS A 103 13.20 -0.98 16.79
N LYS A 104 12.54 -1.01 17.96
CA LYS A 104 13.02 -1.74 19.13
C LYS A 104 12.78 -3.23 19.04
N THR A 105 11.65 -3.62 18.48
CA THR A 105 11.23 -5.03 18.37
C THR A 105 11.44 -5.60 16.96
N ASP A 106 11.78 -4.76 15.99
CA ASP A 106 11.84 -5.07 14.55
C ASP A 106 10.50 -5.59 13.98
N ASP A 107 9.39 -5.13 14.57
CA ASP A 107 8.05 -5.58 14.20
C ASP A 107 7.38 -4.64 13.19
N TYR A 108 6.68 -5.25 12.24
CA TYR A 108 5.86 -4.56 11.26
C TYR A 108 4.40 -4.92 11.47
N ALA A 109 3.54 -3.91 11.59
CA ALA A 109 2.11 -4.12 11.73
C ALA A 109 1.32 -3.33 10.68
N LEU A 110 0.40 -4.01 9.99
CA LEU A 110 -0.58 -3.36 9.12
C LEU A 110 -1.72 -2.82 10.00
N ASN A 111 -1.84 -1.50 10.05
CA ASN A 111 -2.79 -0.82 10.94
C ASN A 111 -4.07 -0.37 10.23
N LYS A 112 -3.99 -0.16 8.91
CA LYS A 112 -5.13 0.26 8.11
C LYS A 112 -4.97 -0.25 6.69
N GLU A 113 -6.06 -0.74 6.13
CA GLU A 113 -6.16 -1.14 4.74
C GLU A 113 -7.47 -0.66 4.13
N LEU A 114 -7.44 -0.38 2.83
CA LEU A 114 -8.61 -0.09 2.02
C LEU A 114 -8.35 -0.67 0.64
N HIS A 115 -9.25 -1.51 0.17
CA HIS A 115 -9.21 -2.09 -1.16
C HIS A 115 -10.41 -1.60 -1.97
N LEU A 116 -10.12 -0.98 -3.11
CA LEU A 116 -11.13 -0.58 -4.11
C LEU A 116 -11.02 -1.44 -5.37
N ALA A 117 -10.14 -2.45 -5.34
CA ALA A 117 -9.99 -3.44 -6.38
C ALA A 117 -11.05 -4.54 -6.24
N LYS A 118 -11.47 -5.13 -7.37
CA LYS A 118 -12.34 -6.33 -7.38
C LYS A 118 -11.54 -7.61 -7.17
N GLU A 119 -10.24 -7.56 -7.37
CA GLU A 119 -9.31 -8.68 -7.35
C GLU A 119 -8.47 -8.65 -6.09
N GLN A 120 -7.83 -9.77 -5.76
CA GLN A 120 -7.03 -9.90 -4.55
C GLN A 120 -5.91 -8.86 -4.53
N SER A 121 -5.92 -8.05 -3.50
CA SER A 121 -4.88 -7.07 -3.22
C SER A 121 -4.14 -7.49 -1.97
N PRO A 122 -2.92 -6.98 -1.71
CA PRO A 122 -2.25 -7.23 -0.45
C PRO A 122 -3.19 -6.95 0.72
N SER A 123 -3.51 -7.96 1.52
CA SER A 123 -4.46 -7.88 2.63
C SER A 123 -3.79 -8.09 3.97
N ALA A 124 -4.52 -7.78 5.03
CA ALA A 124 -4.10 -8.07 6.38
C ALA A 124 -3.88 -9.57 6.56
N ASN A 125 -2.88 -9.88 7.33
CA ASN A 125 -2.44 -11.20 7.66
C ASN A 125 -2.93 -11.54 9.10
N GLU A 126 -3.87 -12.48 9.18
CA GLU A 126 -4.44 -12.91 10.47
C GLU A 126 -3.56 -13.94 11.20
N THR A 127 -2.52 -14.47 10.54
CA THR A 127 -1.76 -15.64 10.99
C THR A 127 -0.34 -15.35 11.46
N ASN A 128 0.01 -14.11 11.74
CA ASN A 128 1.37 -13.68 12.11
C ASN A 128 2.45 -14.05 11.06
N GLU A 129 2.07 -14.13 9.80
CA GLU A 129 3.01 -14.36 8.70
C GLU A 129 3.85 -13.11 8.40
N HIS A 130 4.96 -13.30 7.74
CA HIS A 130 5.91 -12.23 7.47
C HIS A 130 5.57 -11.54 6.16
N TYR A 131 5.16 -10.26 6.22
CA TYR A 131 4.94 -9.43 5.02
C TYR A 131 6.17 -9.38 4.12
N CYS A 132 5.93 -9.33 2.81
CA CYS A 132 6.99 -9.29 1.81
C CYS A 132 7.93 -8.10 2.00
N ARG A 133 9.19 -8.34 2.34
CA ARG A 133 10.22 -7.31 2.55
C ARG A 133 10.66 -6.58 1.28
N ARG A 134 10.20 -7.04 0.10
CA ARG A 134 10.39 -6.32 -1.18
C ARG A 134 9.36 -5.22 -1.42
N TRP A 135 8.30 -5.16 -0.63
CA TRP A 135 7.34 -4.06 -0.77
C TRP A 135 7.98 -2.71 -0.46
N VAL A 136 7.78 -1.75 -1.36
CA VAL A 136 8.21 -0.37 -1.12
C VAL A 136 7.61 0.21 0.16
N SER A 137 6.40 -0.21 0.53
CA SER A 137 5.72 0.17 1.79
C SER A 137 6.53 -0.18 3.04
N LEU A 138 7.35 -1.26 2.98
CA LEU A 138 8.22 -1.66 4.08
C LEU A 138 9.67 -1.18 3.89
N LYS A 139 10.13 -1.13 2.64
CA LYS A 139 11.48 -0.66 2.32
C LYS A 139 11.70 0.79 2.70
N VAL A 140 10.70 1.64 2.48
CA VAL A 140 10.78 3.08 2.77
C VAL A 140 11.04 3.40 4.26
N PHE A 141 10.77 2.47 5.19
CA PHE A 141 11.17 2.60 6.59
C PHE A 141 12.69 2.61 6.76
N LYS A 142 13.38 1.65 6.10
CA LYS A 142 14.84 1.54 6.17
C LYS A 142 15.49 2.79 5.60
N ASP A 143 14.97 3.28 4.48
CA ASP A 143 15.47 4.48 3.82
C ASP A 143 15.24 5.72 4.70
N SER A 144 14.07 5.85 5.35
CA SER A 144 13.78 6.94 6.31
C SER A 144 14.72 6.95 7.50
N ILE A 145 15.03 5.77 8.05
CA ILE A 145 15.95 5.62 9.18
C ILE A 145 17.39 5.94 8.76
N ALA A 146 17.84 5.40 7.62
CA ALA A 146 19.20 5.59 7.12
C ALA A 146 19.48 7.06 6.77
N ASN A 147 18.52 7.73 6.16
CA ASN A 147 18.64 9.12 5.73
C ASN A 147 18.31 10.12 6.85
N SER A 148 17.86 9.65 8.02
CA SER A 148 17.31 10.50 9.10
C SER A 148 16.28 11.51 8.58
N SER A 149 15.48 11.07 7.58
CA SER A 149 14.53 11.90 6.86
C SER A 149 13.21 11.97 7.63
N GLU A 150 12.69 13.18 7.83
CA GLU A 150 11.35 13.36 8.40
C GLU A 150 10.24 12.83 7.47
N HIS A 151 10.49 12.90 6.14
CA HIS A 151 9.55 12.45 5.11
C HIS A 151 10.32 11.74 4.00
N GLU A 152 10.29 10.41 4.01
CA GLU A 152 10.85 9.63 2.92
C GLU A 152 9.77 9.21 1.95
N PHE A 153 10.12 9.13 0.65
CA PHE A 153 9.23 8.71 -0.43
C PHE A 153 10.00 7.82 -1.40
N ASP A 154 9.39 6.73 -1.79
CA ASP A 154 9.86 5.88 -2.90
C ASP A 154 8.67 5.36 -3.70
N ALA A 155 8.92 4.91 -4.92
CA ALA A 155 7.94 4.31 -5.81
C ALA A 155 8.48 3.02 -6.42
N GLN A 156 7.57 2.09 -6.71
CA GLN A 156 7.91 0.78 -7.22
C GLN A 156 6.80 0.25 -8.13
N ILE A 157 7.17 -0.46 -9.17
CA ILE A 157 6.25 -1.37 -9.84
C ILE A 157 6.40 -2.74 -9.17
N SER A 158 5.34 -3.14 -8.47
CA SER A 158 5.24 -4.45 -7.81
C SER A 158 4.55 -5.43 -8.74
N ASN A 159 5.25 -6.47 -9.17
CA ASN A 159 4.67 -7.59 -9.92
C ASN A 159 4.27 -8.68 -8.91
N TYR A 160 3.05 -9.19 -9.01
CA TYR A 160 2.57 -10.33 -8.26
C TYR A 160 2.47 -11.53 -9.21
N PRO A 161 3.51 -12.40 -9.28
CA PRO A 161 3.54 -13.49 -10.27
C PRO A 161 2.39 -14.47 -10.14
N ASP A 162 1.96 -14.72 -8.89
CA ASP A 162 0.90 -15.70 -8.60
C ASP A 162 -0.48 -15.25 -9.12
N ASP A 163 -0.72 -13.94 -9.21
CA ASP A 163 -1.98 -13.35 -9.62
C ASP A 163 -1.89 -12.64 -11.00
N GLU A 164 -0.72 -12.66 -11.64
CA GLU A 164 -0.42 -11.94 -12.89
C GLU A 164 -0.72 -10.43 -12.83
N GLN A 165 -0.73 -9.87 -11.62
CA GLN A 165 -1.08 -8.46 -11.41
C GLN A 165 0.14 -7.59 -11.21
N LYS A 166 0.02 -6.34 -11.63
CA LYS A 166 1.06 -5.32 -11.46
C LYS A 166 0.46 -4.05 -10.88
N TYR A 167 1.17 -3.48 -9.94
CA TYR A 167 0.77 -2.22 -9.30
C TYR A 167 1.91 -1.21 -9.33
N LEU A 168 1.60 0.03 -9.71
CA LEU A 168 2.43 1.17 -9.36
C LEU A 168 2.15 1.52 -7.90
N VAL A 169 3.13 1.30 -7.03
CA VAL A 169 3.00 1.58 -5.60
C VAL A 169 3.82 2.82 -5.26
N LEU A 170 3.16 3.81 -4.71
CA LEU A 170 3.76 5.02 -4.15
C LEU A 170 3.74 4.87 -2.63
N ALA A 171 4.86 5.08 -1.96
CA ALA A 171 4.96 4.95 -0.51
C ALA A 171 5.70 6.13 0.11
N SER A 172 5.26 6.51 1.30
CA SER A 172 5.93 7.52 2.13
C SER A 172 6.08 7.02 3.56
N ALA A 173 7.22 7.29 4.18
CA ALA A 173 7.44 7.01 5.58
C ALA A 173 7.67 8.30 6.36
N THR A 174 7.17 8.31 7.59
CA THR A 174 7.37 9.38 8.56
C THR A 174 7.64 8.78 9.94
N LYS A 175 8.40 9.49 10.76
CA LYS A 175 8.54 9.15 12.18
C LYS A 175 7.23 9.42 12.91
N ASP A 176 6.87 8.57 13.87
CA ASP A 176 5.71 8.81 14.73
C ASP A 176 5.99 10.04 15.62
N PRO A 177 5.08 11.04 15.67
CA PRO A 177 5.32 12.26 16.45
C PRO A 177 5.32 12.06 17.97
N PHE A 178 4.81 10.90 18.44
CA PHE A 178 4.68 10.61 19.88
C PHE A 178 5.59 9.50 20.37
N LYS A 179 6.19 8.72 19.45
CA LYS A 179 7.02 7.56 19.79
C LYS A 179 8.28 7.54 18.96
N ASP A 180 9.40 7.88 19.54
CA ASP A 180 10.70 8.05 18.85
C ASP A 180 11.23 6.79 18.15
N HIS A 181 10.78 5.61 18.53
CA HIS A 181 11.18 4.32 17.98
C HIS A 181 10.18 3.76 16.95
N VAL A 182 9.06 4.44 16.74
CA VAL A 182 8.01 4.01 15.81
C VAL A 182 8.02 4.87 14.56
N TYR A 183 7.89 4.22 13.43
CA TYR A 183 7.74 4.83 12.11
C TYR A 183 6.42 4.43 11.50
N ARG A 184 5.85 5.28 10.66
CA ARG A 184 4.62 5.01 9.91
C ARG A 184 4.93 5.09 8.42
N SER A 185 4.46 4.09 7.67
CA SER A 185 4.47 4.12 6.21
C SER A 185 3.05 4.11 5.70
N ILE A 186 2.81 4.93 4.72
CA ILE A 186 1.55 5.01 3.99
C ILE A 186 1.85 4.73 2.53
N SER A 187 1.05 3.89 1.91
CA SER A 187 1.18 3.59 0.48
C SER A 187 -0.17 3.52 -0.22
N ILE A 188 -0.14 3.87 -1.50
CA ILE A 188 -1.22 3.62 -2.44
C ILE A 188 -0.66 2.81 -3.59
N GLY A 189 -1.30 1.68 -3.88
CA GLY A 189 -1.02 0.87 -5.06
C GLY A 189 -2.10 1.08 -6.09
N ILE A 190 -1.69 1.30 -7.33
CA ILE A 190 -2.55 1.57 -8.48
C ILE A 190 -2.35 0.45 -9.47
N GLY A 191 -3.39 -0.33 -9.74
CA GLY A 191 -3.33 -1.45 -10.68
C GLY A 191 -2.98 -0.97 -12.08
N ILE A 192 -1.97 -1.63 -12.69
CA ILE A 192 -1.49 -1.28 -14.03
C ILE A 192 -2.32 -2.04 -15.06
N ASP A 193 -3.18 -1.32 -15.73
CA ASP A 193 -3.97 -1.77 -16.85
C ASP A 193 -3.78 -0.88 -18.09
N ALA A 194 -4.43 -1.23 -19.18
CA ALA A 194 -4.37 -0.44 -20.41
C ALA A 194 -4.93 0.99 -20.26
N GLN A 195 -5.80 1.22 -19.27
CA GLN A 195 -6.33 2.55 -19.00
C GLN A 195 -5.34 3.41 -18.23
N LEU A 196 -4.66 2.84 -17.23
CA LEU A 196 -3.62 3.55 -16.49
C LEU A 196 -2.48 3.95 -17.42
N SER A 197 -2.02 3.03 -18.28
CA SER A 197 -0.93 3.28 -19.22
C SER A 197 -1.20 4.43 -20.21
N LYS A 198 -2.48 4.71 -20.48
CA LYS A 198 -2.87 5.89 -21.30
C LYS A 198 -2.87 7.20 -20.51
N LYS A 199 -2.99 7.15 -19.19
CA LYS A 199 -3.14 8.33 -18.32
C LYS A 199 -1.82 8.72 -17.66
N VAL A 200 -0.99 7.75 -17.32
CA VAL A 200 0.29 7.93 -16.66
C VAL A 200 1.39 7.60 -17.67
N LYS A 201 1.95 8.61 -18.29
CA LYS A 201 2.90 8.43 -19.38
C LYS A 201 4.21 7.77 -18.92
N PHE A 202 4.70 8.13 -17.74
CA PHE A 202 5.94 7.57 -17.17
C PHE A 202 5.80 6.12 -16.67
N ILE A 203 4.67 5.44 -16.82
CA ILE A 203 4.46 4.11 -16.26
C ILE A 203 5.48 3.06 -16.71
N ASN A 204 6.08 3.26 -17.87
CA ASN A 204 7.10 2.37 -18.44
C ASN A 204 8.52 2.87 -18.22
N ASP A 205 8.71 3.98 -17.50
CA ASP A 205 10.02 4.56 -17.24
C ASP A 205 10.92 3.55 -16.49
N GLU A 206 12.15 3.41 -16.96
CA GLU A 206 13.16 2.52 -16.37
C GLU A 206 13.66 3.01 -15.00
N ASN A 207 13.47 4.28 -14.68
CA ASN A 207 13.79 4.86 -13.38
C ASN A 207 12.88 4.35 -12.25
N ILE A 208 11.72 3.77 -12.58
CA ILE A 208 10.87 3.12 -11.59
C ILE A 208 11.37 1.70 -11.36
N LYS A 209 11.80 1.41 -10.14
CA LYS A 209 12.24 0.08 -9.74
C LYS A 209 11.12 -0.95 -9.91
N LYS A 210 11.44 -2.11 -10.46
CA LYS A 210 10.48 -3.21 -10.69
C LYS A 210 10.92 -4.41 -9.86
N PHE A 211 10.00 -4.97 -9.08
CA PHE A 211 10.26 -6.14 -8.25
C PHE A 211 9.10 -7.12 -8.32
N ASP A 212 9.45 -8.40 -8.39
CA ASP A 212 8.51 -9.46 -8.10
C ASP A 212 8.33 -9.57 -6.59
N VAL A 213 7.08 -9.59 -6.16
CA VAL A 213 6.69 -9.58 -4.75
C VAL A 213 5.60 -10.62 -4.48
N GLY A 214 5.58 -11.14 -3.26
CA GLY A 214 4.44 -11.90 -2.74
C GLY A 214 3.65 -11.06 -1.74
N ILE A 215 2.64 -11.68 -1.10
CA ILE A 215 1.91 -11.05 0.02
C ILE A 215 2.69 -11.30 1.30
N THR A 216 2.90 -12.57 1.66
CA THR A 216 3.71 -12.98 2.81
C THR A 216 4.81 -13.95 2.37
N CYS A 217 5.84 -14.13 3.19
CA CYS A 217 6.91 -15.08 2.88
C CYS A 217 6.41 -16.51 2.82
N GLU A 218 5.44 -16.85 3.67
CA GLU A 218 4.89 -18.19 3.84
C GLU A 218 4.05 -18.64 2.64
N THR A 219 3.39 -17.68 1.96
CA THR A 219 2.51 -17.94 0.80
C THR A 219 3.18 -17.63 -0.54
N CYS A 220 4.42 -17.15 -0.53
CA CYS A 220 5.10 -16.63 -1.71
C CYS A 220 5.75 -17.74 -2.55
N SER A 221 5.42 -17.80 -3.84
CA SER A 221 5.97 -18.73 -4.83
C SER A 221 7.39 -18.42 -5.30
N ILE A 222 7.91 -17.23 -5.05
CA ILE A 222 9.24 -16.79 -5.48
C ILE A 222 10.31 -17.65 -4.79
N GLN A 223 11.08 -18.44 -5.54
CA GLN A 223 12.06 -19.36 -4.96
C GLN A 223 13.30 -18.63 -4.43
N ASP A 224 13.96 -17.84 -5.26
CA ASP A 224 15.20 -17.15 -4.93
C ASP A 224 14.93 -15.74 -4.36
N CYS A 225 14.67 -15.69 -3.05
CA CYS A 225 14.38 -14.43 -2.36
C CYS A 225 15.39 -14.17 -1.24
N GLU A 226 16.37 -13.27 -1.50
CA GLU A 226 17.41 -12.88 -0.55
C GLU A 226 16.88 -12.23 0.75
N VAL A 227 15.67 -11.64 0.71
CA VAL A 227 15.07 -10.95 1.85
C VAL A 227 13.97 -11.77 2.54
N ARG A 228 13.86 -13.06 2.22
CA ARG A 228 12.86 -13.96 2.81
C ARG A 228 13.05 -14.07 4.33
N GLN A 229 11.95 -14.00 5.06
CA GLN A 229 11.94 -14.04 6.53
C GLN A 229 11.45 -15.37 7.10
N ALA A 230 10.72 -16.16 6.30
CA ALA A 230 10.16 -17.44 6.72
C ALA A 230 10.10 -18.45 5.57
N PRO A 231 10.10 -19.76 5.84
CA PRO A 231 9.98 -20.79 4.81
C PRO A 231 8.67 -20.66 4.01
N PRO A 232 8.70 -20.95 2.70
CA PRO A 232 7.52 -20.88 1.83
C PRO A 232 6.64 -22.13 1.99
N LYS A 233 5.76 -22.16 2.96
CA LYS A 233 4.88 -23.29 3.28
C LYS A 233 4.08 -23.81 2.08
N VAL A 234 3.65 -22.90 1.20
CA VAL A 234 2.91 -23.27 -0.02
C VAL A 234 3.78 -24.06 -0.97
N LEU A 235 5.01 -23.60 -1.25
CA LEU A 235 5.95 -24.31 -2.12
C LEU A 235 6.33 -25.68 -1.56
N ASP A 236 6.58 -25.78 -0.25
CA ASP A 236 6.89 -27.04 0.42
C ASP A 236 5.74 -28.04 0.30
N LYS A 237 4.49 -27.56 0.37
CA LYS A 237 3.31 -28.40 0.20
C LYS A 237 3.16 -28.87 -1.24
N GLU A 238 3.28 -27.97 -2.21
CA GLU A 238 3.19 -28.29 -3.64
C GLU A 238 4.27 -29.30 -4.06
N LEU A 239 5.51 -29.14 -3.58
CA LEU A 239 6.61 -30.07 -3.82
C LEU A 239 6.28 -31.47 -3.28
N LYS A 240 5.79 -31.58 -2.05
CA LYS A 240 5.39 -32.85 -1.44
C LYS A 240 4.22 -33.52 -2.19
N GLU A 241 3.23 -32.73 -2.61
CA GLU A 241 2.10 -33.23 -3.40
C GLU A 241 2.57 -33.78 -4.75
N LYS A 242 3.48 -33.07 -5.43
CA LYS A 242 4.07 -33.51 -6.69
C LYS A 242 4.91 -34.79 -6.52
N GLU A 243 5.79 -34.83 -5.51
CA GLU A 243 6.58 -36.02 -5.20
C GLU A 243 5.69 -37.24 -4.91
N THR A 244 4.58 -37.02 -4.20
CA THR A 244 3.60 -38.07 -3.90
C THR A 244 2.90 -38.56 -5.17
N ALA A 245 2.48 -37.66 -6.04
CA ALA A 245 1.85 -38.00 -7.32
C ALA A 245 2.81 -38.77 -8.22
N ASP A 246 4.06 -38.34 -8.33
CA ASP A 246 5.10 -39.01 -9.11
C ASP A 246 5.40 -40.44 -8.56
N ALA A 247 5.41 -40.61 -7.25
CA ALA A 247 5.57 -41.89 -6.61
C ALA A 247 4.42 -42.85 -6.90
N VAL A 248 3.17 -42.34 -6.85
CA VAL A 248 1.97 -43.14 -7.19
C VAL A 248 2.00 -43.53 -8.67
N GLU A 249 2.33 -42.60 -9.58
CA GLU A 249 2.43 -42.93 -11.01
C GLU A 249 3.49 -44.02 -11.29
N LYS A 250 4.65 -43.95 -10.64
CA LYS A 250 5.70 -44.98 -10.74
C LYS A 250 5.23 -46.34 -10.22
N LEU A 251 4.45 -46.35 -9.13
CA LEU A 251 3.86 -47.59 -8.62
C LEU A 251 2.86 -48.19 -9.61
N ILE A 252 1.95 -47.38 -10.14
CA ILE A 252 0.98 -47.83 -11.14
C ILE A 252 1.70 -48.48 -12.35
N LYS A 253 2.70 -47.77 -12.92
CA LYS A 253 3.48 -48.30 -14.05
C LYS A 253 4.24 -49.57 -13.75
N ARG A 254 4.55 -49.85 -12.49
CA ARG A 254 5.28 -51.07 -12.07
C ARG A 254 4.37 -52.29 -11.93
N TYR A 255 3.09 -52.08 -11.64
CA TYR A 255 2.09 -53.11 -11.41
C TYR A 255 1.04 -53.22 -12.51
N SER A 256 1.09 -52.43 -13.54
CA SER A 256 0.34 -52.55 -14.81
C SER A 256 1.17 -53.29 -15.84
#